data_4b5a5f9f76df084f485709de3e978d1f
#
_entry.id   4b5a5f9f76df084f485709de3e978d1f
#
_cell.length_a   1.000
_cell.length_b   1.000
_cell.length_c   1.000
_cell.angle_alpha   90.00
_cell.angle_beta   90.00
_cell.angle_gamma   90.00
#
_symmetry.space_group_name_H-M   'P 1'
#
loop_
_entity.id
_entity.type
_entity.pdbx_description
1 polymer ?
#
loop_
_entity_poly.entity_id
_entity_poly.type
_entity_poly.pdbx_seq_one_letter_code
_entity_poly.pdbx_strand_id
1 'polypeptide(L)'
;MHCRLARPADAPRLVEIYTPYVTSTAVTFATVPPTEADFLHKMQDVFPFLVCEENGQVMGYAYAAAFRAKEAYRWGVELSIYVDAAAHRQGVGSKLMSGLLGLLRAQGYKSAYSCITLPNEPSLCLHQRFGFTQVGLFENAGYKLGQWRSVTWLRLPLGDFNGEPAEPVSISQLSENQIKHILER
;
A
#
# COMPACT_ATOMS: atom_id res chain seq x y z
N MET A 1 -8.41 17.06 4.89
CA MET A 1 -7.70 15.84 4.44
C MET A 1 -8.68 14.91 3.73
N HIS A 2 -8.42 14.53 2.49
CA HIS A 2 -9.20 13.56 1.71
C HIS A 2 -8.28 12.66 0.88
N CYS A 3 -8.75 11.47 0.51
CA CYS A 3 -8.03 10.58 -0.39
C CYS A 3 -8.68 10.55 -1.76
N ARG A 4 -7.88 10.34 -2.78
CA ARG A 4 -8.28 10.18 -4.19
C ARG A 4 -7.34 9.22 -4.90
N LEU A 5 -7.72 8.77 -6.09
CA LEU A 5 -6.78 8.10 -6.99
C LEU A 5 -5.62 9.04 -7.35
N ALA A 6 -4.43 8.48 -7.42
CA ALA A 6 -3.25 9.21 -7.86
C ALA A 6 -3.37 9.58 -9.35
N ARG A 7 -2.73 10.69 -9.72
CA ARG A 7 -2.64 11.20 -11.08
C ARG A 7 -1.17 11.28 -11.50
N PRO A 8 -0.85 11.24 -12.78
CA PRO A 8 0.54 11.40 -13.24
C PRO A 8 1.25 12.62 -12.65
N ALA A 9 0.55 13.73 -12.48
CA ALA A 9 1.07 14.95 -11.88
C ALA A 9 1.51 14.82 -10.41
N ASP A 10 1.12 13.76 -9.71
CA ASP A 10 1.54 13.51 -8.32
C ASP A 10 2.95 12.87 -8.26
N ALA A 11 3.44 12.27 -9.34
CA ALA A 11 4.67 11.48 -9.35
C ALA A 11 5.89 12.19 -8.75
N PRO A 12 6.18 13.48 -9.03
CA PRO A 12 7.29 14.20 -8.39
C PRO A 12 7.17 14.18 -6.86
N ARG A 13 5.96 14.45 -6.34
CA ARG A 13 5.72 14.47 -4.90
C ARG A 13 5.84 13.09 -4.25
N LEU A 14 5.47 12.03 -4.95
CA LEU A 14 5.64 10.66 -4.46
C LEU A 14 7.12 10.29 -4.33
N VAL A 15 7.96 10.72 -5.27
CA VAL A 15 9.43 10.59 -5.18
C VAL A 15 9.96 11.31 -3.95
N GLU A 16 9.54 12.55 -3.70
CA GLU A 16 9.94 13.33 -2.52
C GLU A 16 9.59 12.62 -1.21
N ILE A 17 8.35 12.09 -1.10
CA ILE A 17 7.89 11.38 0.09
C ILE A 17 8.69 10.09 0.31
N TYR A 18 9.00 9.35 -0.76
CA TYR A 18 9.66 8.04 -0.64
C TYR A 18 11.18 8.11 -0.46
N THR A 19 11.83 9.12 -1.03
CA THR A 19 13.29 9.25 -1.01
C THR A 19 13.90 9.15 0.39
N PRO A 20 13.38 9.81 1.44
CA PRO A 20 13.90 9.67 2.81
C PRO A 20 13.81 8.23 3.34
N TYR A 21 12.77 7.48 2.99
CA TYR A 21 12.63 6.07 3.37
C TYR A 21 13.72 5.20 2.73
N VAL A 22 14.14 5.52 1.51
CA VAL A 22 15.20 4.82 0.79
C VAL A 22 16.57 5.16 1.37
N THR A 23 16.86 6.45 1.55
CA THR A 23 18.21 6.92 1.87
C THR A 23 18.55 6.87 3.36
N SER A 24 17.55 7.03 4.23
CA SER A 24 17.77 7.30 5.67
C SER A 24 17.13 6.28 6.59
N THR A 25 16.39 5.30 6.07
CA THR A 25 15.72 4.28 6.88
C THR A 25 15.88 2.87 6.31
N ALA A 26 15.59 1.87 7.13
CA ALA A 26 15.47 0.48 6.69
C ALA A 26 14.01 0.04 6.44
N VAL A 27 13.04 0.96 6.46
CA VAL A 27 11.61 0.67 6.25
C VAL A 27 11.37 0.05 4.87
N THR A 28 12.14 0.42 3.87
CA THR A 28 12.20 -0.24 2.56
C THR A 28 13.60 -0.77 2.30
N PHE A 29 13.71 -1.88 1.56
CA PHE A 29 14.99 -2.43 1.14
C PHE A 29 15.51 -1.83 -0.17
N ALA A 30 14.77 -0.92 -0.80
CA ALA A 30 15.31 -0.14 -1.91
C ALA A 30 16.55 0.65 -1.44
N THR A 31 17.61 0.65 -2.27
CA THR A 31 18.89 1.34 -2.01
C THR A 31 19.08 2.56 -2.92
N VAL A 32 18.28 2.63 -3.99
CA VAL A 32 18.27 3.75 -4.93
C VAL A 32 16.86 4.35 -4.95
N PRO A 33 16.70 5.66 -4.78
CA PRO A 33 15.41 6.30 -4.90
C PRO A 33 14.80 6.07 -6.30
N PRO A 34 13.49 5.82 -6.40
CA PRO A 34 12.83 5.69 -7.69
C PRO A 34 12.76 7.02 -8.42
N THR A 35 12.58 6.92 -9.72
CA THR A 35 12.26 8.06 -10.59
C THR A 35 10.74 8.30 -10.65
N GLU A 36 10.34 9.44 -11.22
CA GLU A 36 8.93 9.69 -11.53
C GLU A 36 8.36 8.62 -12.48
N ALA A 37 9.16 8.18 -13.46
CA ALA A 37 8.77 7.13 -14.39
C ALA A 37 8.45 5.80 -13.69
N ASP A 38 9.16 5.44 -12.63
CA ASP A 38 8.87 4.24 -11.84
C ASP A 38 7.49 4.34 -11.14
N PHE A 39 7.11 5.53 -10.67
CA PHE A 39 5.78 5.76 -10.12
C PHE A 39 4.69 5.75 -11.18
N LEU A 40 4.91 6.38 -12.33
CA LEU A 40 3.98 6.33 -13.46
C LEU A 40 3.72 4.89 -13.92
N HIS A 41 4.76 4.06 -13.95
CA HIS A 41 4.62 2.64 -14.26
C HIS A 41 3.77 1.87 -13.22
N LYS A 42 3.81 2.25 -11.94
CA LYS A 42 2.99 1.67 -10.88
C LYS A 42 1.54 2.15 -10.89
N MET A 43 1.25 3.31 -11.46
CA MET A 43 -0.10 3.87 -11.58
C MET A 43 -0.88 3.25 -12.75
N GLN A 44 -0.75 1.92 -12.95
CA GLN A 44 -1.50 1.21 -13.97
C GLN A 44 -2.95 0.98 -13.53
N ASP A 45 -3.85 0.83 -14.50
CA ASP A 45 -5.31 0.76 -14.31
C ASP A 45 -5.82 -0.57 -13.70
N VAL A 46 -4.94 -1.40 -13.15
CA VAL A 46 -5.32 -2.70 -12.56
C VAL A 46 -5.54 -2.56 -11.06
N PHE A 47 -4.56 -2.02 -10.34
CA PHE A 47 -4.59 -1.89 -8.89
C PHE A 47 -4.84 -0.45 -8.45
N PRO A 48 -5.49 -0.24 -7.28
CA PRO A 48 -5.66 1.11 -6.76
C PRO A 48 -4.31 1.72 -6.36
N PHE A 49 -4.09 2.95 -6.78
CA PHE A 49 -3.02 3.81 -6.31
C PHE A 49 -3.65 5.09 -5.74
N LEU A 50 -3.53 5.30 -4.44
CA LEU A 50 -4.17 6.40 -3.71
C LEU A 50 -3.15 7.43 -3.23
N VAL A 51 -3.56 8.68 -3.24
CA VAL A 51 -2.92 9.75 -2.49
C VAL A 51 -3.89 10.30 -1.45
N CYS A 52 -3.36 10.77 -0.34
CA CYS A 52 -4.11 11.53 0.65
C CYS A 52 -3.57 12.95 0.66
N GLU A 53 -4.44 13.93 0.45
CA GLU A 53 -4.03 15.33 0.35
C GLU A 53 -4.80 16.24 1.32
N GLU A 54 -4.19 17.34 1.69
CA GLU A 54 -4.76 18.42 2.47
C GLU A 54 -4.27 19.76 1.95
N ASN A 55 -5.16 20.72 1.74
CA ASN A 55 -4.84 22.04 1.20
C ASN A 55 -4.04 22.01 -0.12
N GLY A 56 -4.32 21.04 -0.98
CA GLY A 56 -3.63 20.85 -2.27
C GLY A 56 -2.25 20.17 -2.17
N GLN A 57 -1.80 19.78 -0.97
CA GLN A 57 -0.53 19.09 -0.78
C GLN A 57 -0.76 17.60 -0.49
N VAL A 58 -0.08 16.72 -1.25
CA VAL A 58 -0.07 15.29 -0.99
C VAL A 58 0.78 14.99 0.25
N MET A 59 0.15 14.36 1.24
CA MET A 59 0.70 14.04 2.56
C MET A 59 1.16 12.58 2.66
N GLY A 60 0.74 11.72 1.75
CA GLY A 60 1.10 10.32 1.73
C GLY A 60 0.38 9.59 0.61
N TYR A 61 0.77 8.35 0.37
CA TYR A 61 0.19 7.51 -0.66
C TYR A 61 0.16 6.05 -0.24
N ALA A 62 -0.72 5.29 -0.90
CA ALA A 62 -0.83 3.84 -0.74
C ALA A 62 -1.18 3.19 -2.08
N TYR A 63 -0.65 2.01 -2.33
CA TYR A 63 -0.99 1.24 -3.53
C TYR A 63 -1.00 -0.26 -3.25
N ALA A 64 -1.63 -1.00 -4.14
CA ALA A 64 -1.56 -2.44 -4.20
C ALA A 64 -0.78 -2.90 -5.43
N ALA A 65 -0.22 -4.09 -5.33
CA ALA A 65 0.42 -4.80 -6.44
C ALA A 65 0.07 -6.29 -6.35
N ALA A 66 0.34 -7.05 -7.42
CA ALA A 66 0.17 -8.50 -7.41
C ALA A 66 1.05 -9.14 -6.32
N PHE A 67 0.46 -10.00 -5.48
CA PHE A 67 1.20 -10.68 -4.42
C PHE A 67 2.29 -11.61 -4.96
N ARG A 68 2.00 -12.34 -6.04
CA ARG A 68 2.92 -13.26 -6.73
C ARG A 68 2.57 -13.35 -8.21
N ALA A 69 3.55 -13.73 -9.03
CA ALA A 69 3.41 -13.75 -10.48
C ALA A 69 2.56 -14.90 -11.05
N LYS A 70 2.39 -16.02 -10.32
CA LYS A 70 1.62 -17.17 -10.81
C LYS A 70 0.11 -16.89 -10.70
N GLU A 71 -0.66 -17.30 -11.71
CA GLU A 71 -2.08 -16.99 -11.87
C GLU A 71 -2.96 -17.41 -10.66
N ALA A 72 -2.65 -18.53 -10.02
CA ALA A 72 -3.38 -18.99 -8.84
C ALA A 72 -3.30 -18.04 -7.63
N TYR A 73 -2.39 -17.06 -7.64
CA TYR A 73 -2.28 -16.00 -6.61
C TYR A 73 -3.07 -14.72 -6.94
N ARG A 74 -3.78 -14.66 -8.07
CA ARG A 74 -4.43 -13.45 -8.59
C ARG A 74 -5.44 -12.79 -7.62
N TRP A 75 -5.98 -13.52 -6.66
CA TRP A 75 -6.88 -12.99 -5.63
C TRP A 75 -6.14 -12.40 -4.42
N GLY A 76 -4.82 -12.43 -4.42
CA GLY A 76 -3.96 -11.84 -3.39
C GLY A 76 -3.26 -10.60 -3.88
N VAL A 77 -3.16 -9.60 -3.02
CA VAL A 77 -2.42 -8.35 -3.28
C VAL A 77 -1.44 -8.04 -2.17
N GLU A 78 -0.33 -7.38 -2.52
CA GLU A 78 0.61 -6.81 -1.56
C GLU A 78 0.40 -5.29 -1.47
N LEU A 79 0.38 -4.75 -0.25
CA LEU A 79 0.13 -3.34 0.02
C LEU A 79 1.42 -2.60 0.35
N SER A 80 1.48 -1.34 -0.07
CA SER A 80 2.52 -0.39 0.35
C SER A 80 1.88 0.93 0.78
N ILE A 81 2.33 1.49 1.90
CA ILE A 81 1.86 2.78 2.43
C ILE A 81 3.07 3.60 2.88
N TYR A 82 3.15 4.84 2.40
CA TYR A 82 4.18 5.79 2.78
C TYR A 82 3.55 7.14 3.09
N VAL A 83 3.99 7.76 4.18
CA VAL A 83 3.46 9.04 4.67
C VAL A 83 4.62 10.01 4.83
N ASP A 84 4.44 11.25 4.38
CA ASP A 84 5.41 12.31 4.62
C ASP A 84 5.72 12.43 6.12
N ALA A 85 6.99 12.60 6.47
CA ALA A 85 7.41 12.71 7.87
C ALA A 85 6.69 13.85 8.61
N ALA A 86 6.41 14.96 7.93
CA ALA A 86 5.67 16.09 8.50
C ALA A 86 4.20 15.78 8.77
N ALA A 87 3.65 14.71 8.14
CA ALA A 87 2.26 14.30 8.28
C ALA A 87 2.07 13.07 9.18
N HIS A 88 3.13 12.60 9.85
CA HIS A 88 3.03 11.48 10.77
C HIS A 88 2.07 11.79 11.92
N ARG A 89 1.35 10.78 12.43
CA ARG A 89 0.38 10.83 13.53
C ARG A 89 -0.85 11.71 13.27
N GLN A 90 -1.07 12.17 12.04
CA GLN A 90 -2.25 12.98 11.65
C GLN A 90 -3.38 12.13 11.03
N GLY A 91 -3.30 10.79 11.10
CA GLY A 91 -4.34 9.91 10.59
C GLY A 91 -4.22 9.56 9.09
N VAL A 92 -3.24 10.13 8.37
CA VAL A 92 -3.02 9.92 6.92
C VAL A 92 -2.95 8.42 6.57
N GLY A 93 -2.09 7.65 7.28
CA GLY A 93 -1.94 6.22 7.04
C GLY A 93 -3.22 5.42 7.26
N SER A 94 -4.02 5.79 8.28
CA SER A 94 -5.31 5.11 8.55
C SER A 94 -6.32 5.40 7.44
N LYS A 95 -6.37 6.63 6.94
CA LYS A 95 -7.28 7.00 5.85
C LYS A 95 -6.90 6.33 4.54
N LEU A 96 -5.61 6.28 4.22
CA LEU A 96 -5.08 5.55 3.06
C LEU A 96 -5.38 4.05 3.15
N MET A 97 -5.14 3.42 4.30
CA MET A 97 -5.42 1.99 4.53
C MET A 97 -6.92 1.71 4.36
N SER A 98 -7.80 2.51 4.97
CA SER A 98 -9.25 2.35 4.87
C SER A 98 -9.72 2.40 3.41
N GLY A 99 -9.31 3.44 2.67
CA GLY A 99 -9.67 3.61 1.26
C GLY A 99 -9.15 2.48 0.39
N LEU A 100 -7.86 2.10 0.56
CA LEU A 100 -7.25 1.03 -0.22
C LEU A 100 -7.95 -0.30 0.00
N LEU A 101 -8.20 -0.70 1.25
CA LEU A 101 -8.90 -1.94 1.57
C LEU A 101 -10.35 -1.94 1.06
N GLY A 102 -11.03 -0.78 1.11
CA GLY A 102 -12.38 -0.63 0.56
C GLY A 102 -12.43 -0.89 -0.94
N LEU A 103 -11.49 -0.30 -1.70
CA LEU A 103 -11.39 -0.50 -3.15
C LEU A 103 -11.04 -1.96 -3.49
N LEU A 104 -10.09 -2.57 -2.80
CA LEU A 104 -9.70 -3.96 -3.04
C LEU A 104 -10.84 -4.95 -2.78
N ARG A 105 -11.68 -4.71 -1.77
CA ARG A 105 -12.91 -5.49 -1.55
C ARG A 105 -13.90 -5.30 -2.69
N ALA A 106 -14.09 -4.08 -3.17
CA ALA A 106 -14.98 -3.79 -4.29
C ALA A 106 -14.49 -4.42 -5.60
N GLN A 107 -13.18 -4.57 -5.78
CA GLN A 107 -12.59 -5.28 -6.91
C GLN A 107 -12.70 -6.81 -6.80
N GLY A 108 -13.02 -7.37 -5.63
CA GLY A 108 -13.15 -8.82 -5.43
C GLY A 108 -11.90 -9.55 -4.97
N TYR A 109 -10.83 -8.82 -4.56
CA TYR A 109 -9.66 -9.45 -3.96
C TYR A 109 -10.00 -10.14 -2.64
N LYS A 110 -9.32 -11.26 -2.36
CA LYS A 110 -9.61 -12.13 -1.21
C LYS A 110 -8.61 -12.01 -0.07
N SER A 111 -7.38 -11.61 -0.36
CA SER A 111 -6.33 -11.46 0.67
C SER A 111 -5.44 -10.24 0.38
N ALA A 112 -5.20 -9.44 1.41
CA ALA A 112 -4.18 -8.40 1.41
C ALA A 112 -2.99 -8.86 2.26
N TYR A 113 -1.79 -8.63 1.75
CA TYR A 113 -0.52 -8.92 2.40
C TYR A 113 0.29 -7.65 2.56
N SER A 114 1.13 -7.60 3.58
CA SER A 114 2.12 -6.54 3.77
C SER A 114 3.40 -7.14 4.31
N CYS A 115 4.53 -6.73 3.72
CA CYS A 115 5.87 -7.08 4.18
C CYS A 115 6.45 -5.86 4.92
N ILE A 116 6.74 -6.02 6.21
CA ILE A 116 7.19 -4.94 7.07
C ILE A 116 8.58 -5.24 7.60
N THR A 117 9.54 -4.37 7.32
CA THR A 117 10.90 -4.45 7.89
C THR A 117 10.86 -4.10 9.37
N LEU A 118 11.55 -4.88 10.19
CA LEU A 118 11.62 -4.70 11.63
C LEU A 118 12.92 -3.99 12.07
N PRO A 119 12.86 -3.15 13.15
CA PRO A 119 11.67 -2.72 13.88
C PRO A 119 10.89 -1.63 13.11
N ASN A 120 9.54 -1.67 13.17
CA ASN A 120 8.66 -0.64 12.61
C ASN A 120 7.31 -0.63 13.31
N GLU A 121 7.32 -0.25 14.60
CA GLU A 121 6.13 -0.22 15.44
C GLU A 121 4.97 0.61 14.86
N PRO A 122 5.19 1.81 14.25
CA PRO A 122 4.08 2.57 13.66
C PRO A 122 3.33 1.80 12.58
N SER A 123 4.05 1.07 11.71
CA SER A 123 3.45 0.25 10.67
C SER A 123 2.74 -0.98 11.25
N LEU A 124 3.35 -1.66 12.21
CA LEU A 124 2.73 -2.82 12.88
C LEU A 124 1.43 -2.42 13.56
N CYS A 125 1.42 -1.33 14.36
CA CYS A 125 0.23 -0.82 15.01
C CYS A 125 -0.87 -0.44 14.02
N LEU A 126 -0.51 0.21 12.90
CA LEU A 126 -1.46 0.54 11.84
C LEU A 126 -2.13 -0.73 11.31
N HIS A 127 -1.35 -1.72 10.87
CA HIS A 127 -1.88 -2.95 10.29
C HIS A 127 -2.73 -3.74 11.30
N GLN A 128 -2.29 -3.88 12.55
CA GLN A 128 -3.04 -4.57 13.60
C GLN A 128 -4.41 -3.92 13.86
N ARG A 129 -4.50 -2.58 13.85
CA ARG A 129 -5.78 -1.86 13.99
C ARG A 129 -6.77 -2.16 12.87
N PHE A 130 -6.31 -2.53 11.69
CA PHE A 130 -7.13 -2.96 10.55
C PHE A 130 -7.37 -4.47 10.50
N GLY A 131 -6.89 -5.22 11.51
CA GLY A 131 -7.13 -6.66 11.64
C GLY A 131 -6.13 -7.55 10.90
N PHE A 132 -4.99 -7.01 10.47
CA PHE A 132 -3.92 -7.84 9.93
C PHE A 132 -3.30 -8.71 11.02
N THR A 133 -3.01 -9.96 10.68
CA THR A 133 -2.33 -10.93 11.55
C THR A 133 -1.01 -11.35 10.94
N GLN A 134 -0.03 -11.67 11.79
CA GLN A 134 1.27 -12.16 11.34
C GLN A 134 1.14 -13.58 10.77
N VAL A 135 1.73 -13.80 9.61
CA VAL A 135 1.73 -15.11 8.91
C VAL A 135 3.15 -15.63 8.65
N GLY A 136 4.18 -14.83 8.89
CA GLY A 136 5.56 -15.26 8.76
C GLY A 136 6.56 -14.22 9.28
N LEU A 137 7.74 -14.72 9.65
CA LEU A 137 8.90 -13.93 10.01
C LEU A 137 10.10 -14.45 9.22
N PHE A 138 10.81 -13.59 8.52
CA PHE A 138 12.05 -13.89 7.83
C PHE A 138 13.18 -13.15 8.54
N GLU A 139 13.95 -13.90 9.32
CA GLU A 139 15.08 -13.34 10.04
C GLU A 139 16.23 -13.02 9.08
N ASN A 140 16.87 -11.87 9.33
CA ASN A 140 18.03 -11.41 8.55
C ASN A 140 17.80 -11.45 7.02
N ALA A 141 16.61 -11.03 6.58
CA ALA A 141 16.16 -11.11 5.19
C ALA A 141 16.85 -10.12 4.26
N GLY A 142 17.38 -9.02 4.77
CA GLY A 142 18.06 -8.00 3.97
C GLY A 142 19.10 -7.22 4.77
N TYR A 143 20.13 -6.72 4.06
CA TYR A 143 21.20 -5.91 4.66
C TYR A 143 21.06 -4.46 4.21
N LYS A 144 20.87 -3.53 5.16
CA LYS A 144 20.74 -2.10 4.86
C LYS A 144 21.23 -1.24 6.03
N LEU A 145 21.89 -0.12 5.72
CA LEU A 145 22.45 0.83 6.70
C LEU A 145 23.33 0.11 7.74
N GLY A 146 24.23 -0.77 7.26
CA GLY A 146 25.21 -1.44 8.11
C GLY A 146 24.67 -2.58 8.99
N GLN A 147 23.40 -3.01 8.79
CA GLN A 147 22.79 -4.04 9.63
C GLN A 147 21.91 -5.01 8.83
N TRP A 148 21.87 -6.27 9.25
CA TRP A 148 20.88 -7.23 8.84
C TRP A 148 19.52 -6.87 9.44
N ARG A 149 18.46 -6.98 8.63
CA ARG A 149 17.10 -6.66 9.02
C ARG A 149 16.17 -7.83 8.74
N SER A 150 15.32 -8.10 9.71
CA SER A 150 14.24 -9.09 9.56
C SER A 150 13.01 -8.42 8.97
N VAL A 151 12.15 -9.21 8.32
CA VAL A 151 10.85 -8.75 7.85
C VAL A 151 9.75 -9.65 8.39
N THR A 152 8.63 -9.05 8.74
CA THR A 152 7.42 -9.79 9.07
C THR A 152 6.40 -9.67 7.95
N TRP A 153 5.73 -10.78 7.64
CA TRP A 153 4.62 -10.83 6.72
C TRP A 153 3.30 -10.82 7.50
N LEU A 154 2.44 -9.89 7.14
CA LEU A 154 1.11 -9.76 7.69
C LEU A 154 0.07 -10.08 6.62
N ARG A 155 -1.08 -10.62 7.02
CA ARG A 155 -2.21 -10.92 6.14
C ARG A 155 -3.52 -10.40 6.73
N LEU A 156 -4.40 -9.89 5.85
CA LEU A 156 -5.79 -9.59 6.13
C LEU A 156 -6.69 -10.33 5.13
N PRO A 157 -7.62 -11.20 5.55
CA PRO A 157 -8.71 -11.67 4.70
C PRO A 157 -9.62 -10.50 4.29
N LEU A 158 -9.90 -10.35 3.00
CA LEU A 158 -10.78 -9.31 2.46
C LEU A 158 -12.20 -9.80 2.19
N GLY A 159 -12.40 -11.12 2.11
CA GLY A 159 -13.67 -11.80 1.88
C GLY A 159 -13.61 -13.24 2.35
N ASP A 160 -14.67 -14.00 2.08
CA ASP A 160 -14.71 -15.43 2.35
C ASP A 160 -13.91 -16.25 1.30
N PHE A 161 -13.68 -17.53 1.62
CA PHE A 161 -12.94 -18.48 0.79
C PHE A 161 -13.82 -19.67 0.41
N ASN A 162 -15.14 -19.48 0.36
CA ASN A 162 -16.11 -20.51 0.02
C ASN A 162 -16.34 -20.55 -1.49
N GLY A 163 -16.30 -21.75 -2.06
CA GLY A 163 -16.56 -21.98 -3.48
C GLY A 163 -15.51 -21.41 -4.43
N GLU A 164 -15.83 -21.38 -5.71
CA GLU A 164 -14.99 -20.79 -6.75
C GLU A 164 -15.12 -19.25 -6.72
N PRO A 165 -14.02 -18.51 -6.53
CA PRO A 165 -14.10 -17.05 -6.49
C PRO A 165 -14.27 -16.46 -7.90
N ALA A 166 -15.08 -15.41 -8.01
CA ALA A 166 -15.10 -14.59 -9.22
C ALA A 166 -13.73 -13.91 -9.46
N GLU A 167 -13.41 -13.66 -10.73
CA GLU A 167 -12.18 -12.92 -11.08
C GLU A 167 -12.23 -11.49 -10.52
N PRO A 168 -11.11 -11.01 -9.94
CA PRO A 168 -11.01 -9.62 -9.54
C PRO A 168 -11.11 -8.70 -10.75
N VAL A 169 -11.83 -7.58 -10.60
CA VAL A 169 -11.93 -6.55 -11.62
C VAL A 169 -10.83 -5.50 -11.47
N SER A 170 -10.41 -4.84 -12.56
CA SER A 170 -9.47 -3.73 -12.48
C SER A 170 -10.10 -2.49 -11.84
N ILE A 171 -9.29 -1.58 -11.29
CA ILE A 171 -9.79 -0.33 -10.68
C ILE A 171 -10.54 0.53 -11.72
N SER A 172 -10.14 0.49 -12.98
CA SER A 172 -10.81 1.20 -14.07
C SER A 172 -12.23 0.69 -14.39
N GLN A 173 -12.60 -0.50 -13.91
CA GLN A 173 -13.95 -1.08 -14.07
C GLN A 173 -14.91 -0.66 -12.93
N LEU A 174 -14.40 -0.08 -11.84
CA LEU A 174 -15.26 0.52 -10.83
C LEU A 174 -15.75 1.89 -11.30
N SER A 175 -17.04 2.19 -11.10
CA SER A 175 -17.58 3.52 -11.43
C SER A 175 -16.98 4.60 -10.53
N GLU A 176 -16.89 5.83 -11.03
CA GLU A 176 -16.45 6.99 -10.24
C GLU A 176 -17.27 7.17 -8.95
N ASN A 177 -18.57 6.91 -9.02
CA ASN A 177 -19.46 6.99 -7.84
C ASN A 177 -19.13 5.93 -6.80
N GLN A 178 -18.77 4.70 -7.20
CA GLN A 178 -18.34 3.65 -6.27
C GLN A 178 -17.02 4.04 -5.61
N ILE A 179 -16.03 4.50 -6.39
CA ILE A 179 -14.73 4.95 -5.88
C ILE A 179 -14.92 6.09 -4.88
N LYS A 180 -15.67 7.13 -5.28
CA LYS A 180 -15.97 8.29 -4.42
C LYS A 180 -16.61 7.87 -3.10
N HIS A 181 -17.68 7.07 -3.15
CA HIS A 181 -18.38 6.60 -1.95
C HIS A 181 -17.47 5.82 -0.99
N ILE A 182 -16.52 5.01 -1.52
CA ILE A 182 -15.54 4.27 -0.72
C ILE A 182 -14.54 5.20 -0.04
N LEU A 183 -14.05 6.22 -0.75
CA LEU A 183 -13.00 7.11 -0.27
C LEU A 183 -13.50 8.22 0.67
N GLU A 184 -14.81 8.51 0.68
CA GLU A 184 -15.45 9.49 1.57
C GLU A 184 -15.86 8.92 2.94
N ARG A 185 -15.79 7.60 3.14
CA ARG A 185 -16.03 6.92 4.42
C ARG A 185 -14.81 7.03 5.34
#